data_d8542a795fbd6222f9a2bcc59ec66d0f
#
_entry.id   d8542a795fbd6222f9a2bcc59ec66d0f
#
_cell.length_a   1.000
_cell.length_b   1.000
_cell.length_c   1.000
_cell.angle_alpha   90.00
_cell.angle_beta   90.00
_cell.angle_gamma   90.00
#
_symmetry.space_group_name_H-M   'P 1'
#
loop_
_entity.id
_entity.type
_entity.pdbx_description
1 polymer ?
#
loop_
_entity_poly.entity_id
_entity_poly.type
_entity_poly.pdbx_seq_one_letter_code
_entity_poly.pdbx_strand_id
1 'polypeptide(L)'
;MMNKKSVVTVLASLTIGTILIAPLSAQQTPSQTPEAKAEQQRKMLALFEHPKNLKVLPKKISPEDLQNTMRTYSKSLGVRCGFCHVENETPAGQKPDLDFVSDSKDEKRNARKMILMTKDINAKYLQKIERGFEEITCVSCHQGHKKPMVNVDSLPQQPKK
;
A
#
# COMPACT_ATOMS: atom_id res chain seq x y z
N MET A 1 36.52 -82.58 12.93
CA MET A 1 36.03 -81.63 11.90
C MET A 1 35.78 -80.30 12.59
N MET A 2 36.74 -79.40 12.57
CA MET A 2 36.66 -78.08 13.26
C MET A 2 36.62 -76.98 12.23
N ASN A 3 35.57 -76.24 12.25
CA ASN A 3 35.34 -75.12 11.30
C ASN A 3 35.86 -73.86 11.96
N LYS A 4 36.90 -73.27 11.37
CA LYS A 4 37.50 -72.00 11.80
C LYS A 4 36.67 -70.87 11.27
N LYS A 5 36.02 -70.12 12.14
CA LYS A 5 35.37 -68.85 11.82
C LYS A 5 36.41 -67.71 11.82
N SER A 6 36.66 -67.11 10.64
CA SER A 6 37.47 -65.89 10.49
C SER A 6 36.68 -64.70 10.95
N VAL A 7 37.22 -64.02 11.95
CA VAL A 7 36.71 -62.72 12.40
C VAL A 7 37.39 -61.64 11.56
N VAL A 8 36.61 -60.96 10.73
CA VAL A 8 37.08 -59.79 9.98
C VAL A 8 36.80 -58.56 10.83
N THR A 9 37.84 -57.93 11.33
CA THR A 9 37.78 -56.66 12.07
C THR A 9 37.72 -55.55 11.07
N VAL A 10 36.56 -54.89 10.95
CA VAL A 10 36.40 -53.69 10.16
C VAL A 10 36.75 -52.49 11.05
N LEU A 11 37.89 -51.86 10.77
CA LEU A 11 38.25 -50.55 11.35
C LEU A 11 37.46 -49.48 10.64
N ALA A 12 36.45 -48.92 11.30
CA ALA A 12 35.73 -47.77 10.85
C ALA A 12 36.51 -46.49 11.18
N SER A 13 37.13 -45.89 10.17
CA SER A 13 37.77 -44.56 10.30
C SER A 13 36.69 -43.48 10.32
N LEU A 14 36.45 -42.89 11.49
CA LEU A 14 35.63 -41.67 11.61
C LEU A 14 36.45 -40.49 11.14
N THR A 15 36.22 -40.01 9.93
CA THR A 15 36.65 -38.68 9.49
C THR A 15 35.64 -37.66 9.96
N ILE A 16 35.98 -36.88 10.98
CA ILE A 16 35.21 -35.74 11.44
C ILE A 16 35.39 -34.64 10.40
N GLY A 17 34.44 -34.53 9.47
CA GLY A 17 34.36 -33.42 8.52
C GLY A 17 33.93 -32.14 9.24
N THR A 18 34.87 -31.21 9.41
CA THR A 18 34.59 -29.86 9.91
C THR A 18 33.77 -29.12 8.86
N ILE A 19 32.44 -29.03 9.07
CA ILE A 19 31.56 -28.21 8.25
C ILE A 19 31.87 -26.74 8.62
N LEU A 20 32.62 -26.03 7.76
CA LEU A 20 32.76 -24.60 7.82
C LEU A 20 31.38 -23.96 7.45
N ILE A 21 30.59 -23.66 8.48
CA ILE A 21 29.40 -22.82 8.30
C ILE A 21 29.87 -21.41 8.04
N ALA A 22 29.99 -21.03 6.77
CA ALA A 22 30.19 -19.63 6.39
C ALA A 22 28.97 -18.82 6.87
N PRO A 23 29.16 -17.67 7.54
CA PRO A 23 28.04 -16.82 7.89
C PRO A 23 27.35 -16.38 6.60
N LEU A 24 26.07 -16.71 6.48
CA LEU A 24 25.20 -16.21 5.41
C LEU A 24 25.08 -14.70 5.61
N SER A 25 25.97 -13.94 4.98
CA SER A 25 25.89 -12.48 4.95
C SER A 25 24.55 -12.15 4.32
N ALA A 26 23.61 -11.70 5.13
CA ALA A 26 22.33 -11.18 4.65
C ALA A 26 22.65 -10.01 3.71
N GLN A 27 22.59 -10.26 2.41
CA GLN A 27 22.71 -9.23 1.39
C GLN A 27 21.51 -8.31 1.54
N GLN A 28 21.68 -7.22 2.29
CA GLN A 28 20.69 -6.15 2.36
C GLN A 28 20.55 -5.57 0.95
N THR A 29 19.39 -5.78 0.34
CA THR A 29 19.07 -5.15 -0.93
C THR A 29 19.21 -3.62 -0.78
N PRO A 30 19.77 -2.92 -1.77
CA PRO A 30 20.05 -1.46 -1.68
C PRO A 30 18.83 -0.61 -1.26
N SER A 31 17.62 -1.11 -1.53
CA SER A 31 16.36 -0.44 -1.16
C SER A 31 16.03 -0.47 0.35
N GLN A 32 16.81 -1.13 1.18
CA GLN A 32 16.55 -1.26 2.63
C GLN A 32 17.41 -0.36 3.51
N THR A 33 18.43 0.28 2.97
CA THR A 33 19.23 1.25 3.73
C THR A 33 18.41 2.51 4.05
N PRO A 34 18.64 3.18 5.21
CA PRO A 34 17.96 4.42 5.55
C PRO A 34 18.13 5.51 4.48
N GLU A 35 19.30 5.61 3.88
CA GLU A 35 19.63 6.56 2.82
C GLU A 35 18.86 6.27 1.53
N ALA A 36 18.80 5.01 1.10
CA ALA A 36 18.02 4.62 -0.08
C ALA A 36 16.51 4.86 0.11
N LYS A 37 16.01 4.66 1.32
CA LYS A 37 14.61 4.99 1.66
C LYS A 37 14.35 6.49 1.61
N ALA A 38 15.28 7.30 2.15
CA ALA A 38 15.17 8.76 2.12
C ALA A 38 15.21 9.30 0.69
N GLU A 39 16.10 8.78 -0.16
CA GLU A 39 16.18 9.16 -1.57
C GLU A 39 14.91 8.76 -2.35
N GLN A 40 14.39 7.57 -2.11
CA GLN A 40 13.13 7.13 -2.70
C GLN A 40 11.97 8.02 -2.26
N GLN A 41 11.95 8.45 -1.00
CA GLN A 41 10.93 9.36 -0.48
C GLN A 41 11.02 10.74 -1.13
N ARG A 42 12.22 11.31 -1.30
CA ARG A 42 12.41 12.58 -2.02
C ARG A 42 11.91 12.50 -3.46
N LYS A 43 12.27 11.45 -4.20
CA LYS A 43 11.78 11.23 -5.57
C LYS A 43 10.25 11.11 -5.63
N MET A 44 9.66 10.49 -4.61
CA MET A 44 8.20 10.39 -4.50
C MET A 44 7.57 11.76 -4.23
N LEU A 45 8.16 12.59 -3.36
CA LEU A 45 7.63 13.92 -3.04
C LEU A 45 7.73 14.87 -4.23
N ALA A 46 8.78 14.79 -5.02
CA ALA A 46 8.97 15.61 -6.21
C ALA A 46 7.78 15.52 -7.20
N LEU A 47 7.07 14.39 -7.22
CA LEU A 47 5.86 14.25 -8.03
C LEU A 47 4.69 15.14 -7.57
N PHE A 48 4.75 15.63 -6.33
CA PHE A 48 3.69 16.44 -5.72
C PHE A 48 4.05 17.92 -5.57
N GLU A 49 5.27 18.35 -5.94
CA GLU A 49 5.73 19.73 -5.78
C GLU A 49 4.99 20.74 -6.66
N HIS A 50 4.58 20.33 -7.87
CA HIS A 50 3.96 21.22 -8.84
C HIS A 50 2.64 20.66 -9.41
N PRO A 51 1.60 20.48 -8.57
CA PRO A 51 0.34 19.90 -9.01
C PRO A 51 -0.41 20.85 -9.97
N LYS A 52 -0.75 20.37 -11.17
CA LYS A 52 -1.36 21.21 -12.21
C LYS A 52 -2.89 21.16 -12.25
N ASN A 53 -3.55 20.18 -11.61
CA ASN A 53 -4.99 19.94 -11.78
C ASN A 53 -5.73 19.76 -10.45
N LEU A 54 -5.45 20.65 -9.48
CA LEU A 54 -6.17 20.69 -8.20
C LEU A 54 -7.50 21.45 -8.36
N LYS A 55 -8.61 20.73 -8.58
CA LYS A 55 -9.95 21.34 -8.74
C LYS A 55 -10.73 21.44 -7.42
N VAL A 56 -10.57 20.46 -6.51
CA VAL A 56 -11.35 20.37 -5.28
C VAL A 56 -10.50 20.34 -4.01
N LEU A 57 -9.18 20.34 -4.16
CA LEU A 57 -8.20 20.41 -3.08
C LEU A 57 -7.63 21.84 -2.99
N PRO A 58 -7.08 22.25 -1.82
CA PRO A 58 -6.47 23.56 -1.66
C PRO A 58 -5.34 23.78 -2.68
N LYS A 59 -5.31 24.97 -3.30
CA LYS A 59 -4.28 25.31 -4.30
C LYS A 59 -2.87 25.40 -3.71
N LYS A 60 -2.77 25.66 -2.40
CA LYS A 60 -1.51 25.82 -1.65
C LYS A 60 -1.24 24.62 -0.74
N ILE A 61 -1.75 23.42 -1.09
CA ILE A 61 -1.49 22.21 -0.34
C ILE A 61 0.00 21.84 -0.43
N SER A 62 0.60 21.45 0.69
CA SER A 62 2.01 20.99 0.67
C SER A 62 2.17 19.67 -0.10
N PRO A 63 3.37 19.39 -0.65
CA PRO A 63 3.63 18.11 -1.30
C PRO A 63 3.35 16.90 -0.41
N GLU A 64 3.71 16.98 0.87
CA GLU A 64 3.49 15.95 1.87
C GLU A 64 2.00 15.71 2.12
N ASP A 65 1.24 16.80 2.32
CA ASP A 65 -0.21 16.72 2.56
C ASP A 65 -0.94 16.19 1.33
N LEU A 66 -0.53 16.61 0.13
CA LEU A 66 -1.10 16.10 -1.11
C LEU A 66 -0.83 14.60 -1.27
N GLN A 67 0.41 14.16 -1.01
CA GLN A 67 0.78 12.75 -1.04
C GLN A 67 -0.06 11.95 -0.03
N ASN A 68 -0.16 12.44 1.22
CA ASN A 68 -0.93 11.79 2.27
C ASN A 68 -2.42 11.73 1.93
N THR A 69 -2.96 12.80 1.36
CA THR A 69 -4.35 12.85 0.87
C THR A 69 -4.60 11.77 -0.19
N MET A 70 -3.73 11.64 -1.20
CA MET A 70 -3.86 10.62 -2.23
C MET A 70 -3.72 9.20 -1.69
N ARG A 71 -2.80 8.98 -0.73
CA ARG A 71 -2.67 7.69 -0.04
C ARG A 71 -3.92 7.35 0.77
N THR A 72 -4.50 8.32 1.45
CA THR A 72 -5.74 8.14 2.22
C THR A 72 -6.89 7.76 1.31
N TYR A 73 -7.05 8.43 0.17
CA TYR A 73 -8.09 8.06 -0.80
C TYR A 73 -7.90 6.62 -1.32
N SER A 74 -6.68 6.27 -1.72
CA SER A 74 -6.36 4.92 -2.19
C SER A 74 -6.66 3.84 -1.15
N LYS A 75 -6.28 4.07 0.11
CA LYS A 75 -6.56 3.15 1.23
C LYS A 75 -8.04 3.04 1.52
N SER A 76 -8.75 4.18 1.55
CA SER A 76 -10.19 4.20 1.84
C SER A 76 -11.03 3.44 0.82
N LEU A 77 -10.57 3.37 -0.43
CA LEU A 77 -11.24 2.66 -1.53
C LEU A 77 -10.64 1.28 -1.83
N GLY A 78 -9.52 0.90 -1.20
CA GLY A 78 -8.84 -0.36 -1.50
C GLY A 78 -8.28 -0.42 -2.92
N VAL A 79 -7.82 0.71 -3.49
CA VAL A 79 -7.35 0.81 -4.88
C VAL A 79 -5.93 1.36 -4.96
N ARG A 80 -5.31 1.23 -6.14
CA ARG A 80 -4.02 1.85 -6.47
C ARG A 80 -4.22 3.15 -7.25
N CYS A 81 -3.16 3.95 -7.39
CA CYS A 81 -3.17 5.25 -8.06
C CYS A 81 -3.72 5.18 -9.50
N GLY A 82 -3.37 4.14 -10.26
CA GLY A 82 -3.85 3.90 -11.62
C GLY A 82 -5.36 3.70 -11.74
N PHE A 83 -6.07 3.46 -10.63
CA PHE A 83 -7.54 3.42 -10.67
C PHE A 83 -8.15 4.77 -11.07
N CYS A 84 -7.60 5.88 -10.54
CA CYS A 84 -8.09 7.24 -10.82
C CYS A 84 -7.23 8.00 -11.82
N HIS A 85 -5.94 7.67 -11.94
CA HIS A 85 -5.00 8.33 -12.85
C HIS A 85 -4.71 7.46 -14.07
N VAL A 86 -4.50 8.11 -15.21
CA VAL A 86 -4.18 7.40 -16.46
C VAL A 86 -2.79 6.79 -16.34
N GLU A 87 -2.66 5.56 -16.77
CA GLU A 87 -1.38 4.87 -16.89
C GLU A 87 -0.88 5.06 -18.33
N ASN A 88 0.30 5.68 -18.48
CA ASN A 88 0.98 5.78 -19.74
C ASN A 88 1.64 4.44 -20.08
N GLU A 89 1.84 4.19 -21.35
CA GLU A 89 2.58 3.02 -21.81
C GLU A 89 4.01 3.06 -21.27
N THR A 90 4.41 1.99 -20.60
CA THR A 90 5.76 1.81 -20.07
C THR A 90 6.33 0.47 -20.52
N PRO A 91 7.65 0.35 -20.68
CA PRO A 91 8.28 -0.92 -21.01
C PRO A 91 7.95 -2.01 -20.00
N ALA A 92 7.88 -3.25 -20.46
CA ALA A 92 7.61 -4.40 -19.60
C ALA A 92 8.57 -4.48 -18.40
N GLY A 93 8.02 -4.71 -17.20
CA GLY A 93 8.79 -4.81 -15.96
C GLY A 93 9.09 -3.49 -15.27
N GLN A 94 8.71 -2.34 -15.84
CA GLN A 94 8.80 -1.04 -15.19
C GLN A 94 7.48 -0.69 -14.48
N LYS A 95 7.59 0.19 -13.45
CA LYS A 95 6.40 0.75 -12.80
C LYS A 95 5.65 1.63 -13.80
N PRO A 96 4.30 1.57 -13.84
CA PRO A 96 3.51 2.45 -14.68
C PRO A 96 3.83 3.92 -14.40
N ASP A 97 4.09 4.68 -15.45
CA ASP A 97 4.09 6.14 -15.40
C ASP A 97 2.64 6.63 -15.36
N LEU A 98 2.34 7.61 -14.51
CA LEU A 98 0.98 8.06 -14.27
C LEU A 98 0.79 9.51 -14.71
N ASP A 99 -0.17 9.73 -15.58
CA ASP A 99 -0.65 11.10 -15.87
C ASP A 99 -1.60 11.58 -14.76
N PHE A 100 -1.05 12.37 -13.85
CA PHE A 100 -1.81 12.99 -12.77
C PHE A 100 -2.67 14.20 -13.23
N VAL A 101 -2.49 14.69 -14.44
CA VAL A 101 -3.18 15.87 -14.96
C VAL A 101 -4.47 15.50 -15.68
N SER A 102 -4.45 14.44 -16.48
CA SER A 102 -5.60 14.00 -17.27
C SER A 102 -6.87 13.77 -16.43
N ASP A 103 -7.99 14.20 -16.97
CA ASP A 103 -9.34 13.97 -16.42
C ASP A 103 -10.14 12.95 -17.27
N SER A 104 -9.49 12.18 -18.10
CA SER A 104 -10.17 11.21 -18.98
C SER A 104 -10.87 10.08 -18.23
N LYS A 105 -10.36 9.69 -17.04
CA LYS A 105 -10.97 8.65 -16.22
C LYS A 105 -12.19 9.14 -15.44
N ASP A 106 -13.29 8.41 -15.56
CA ASP A 106 -14.53 8.65 -14.82
C ASP A 106 -14.33 8.56 -13.32
N GLU A 107 -13.50 7.64 -12.87
CA GLU A 107 -13.18 7.44 -11.46
C GLU A 107 -12.61 8.71 -10.83
N LYS A 108 -11.70 9.40 -11.52
CA LYS A 108 -11.13 10.68 -11.04
C LYS A 108 -12.19 11.77 -10.96
N ARG A 109 -13.07 11.87 -11.97
CA ARG A 109 -14.17 12.82 -11.98
C ARG A 109 -15.18 12.55 -10.87
N ASN A 110 -15.52 11.27 -10.67
CA ASN A 110 -16.44 10.85 -9.61
C ASN A 110 -15.83 11.04 -8.22
N ALA A 111 -14.55 10.75 -8.03
CA ALA A 111 -13.85 11.02 -6.76
C ALA A 111 -13.96 12.48 -6.35
N ARG A 112 -13.82 13.43 -7.29
CA ARG A 112 -14.00 14.86 -6.99
C ARG A 112 -15.41 15.20 -6.50
N LYS A 113 -16.44 14.59 -7.10
CA LYS A 113 -17.83 14.78 -6.64
C LYS A 113 -18.01 14.23 -5.22
N MET A 114 -17.42 13.06 -4.92
CA MET A 114 -17.47 12.46 -3.58
C MET A 114 -16.72 13.30 -2.54
N ILE A 115 -15.58 13.91 -2.90
CA ILE A 115 -14.86 14.83 -2.02
C ILE A 115 -15.74 16.06 -1.67
N LEU A 116 -16.41 16.66 -2.64
CA LEU A 116 -17.33 17.76 -2.39
C LEU A 116 -18.52 17.33 -1.54
N MET A 117 -19.12 16.19 -1.84
CA MET A 117 -20.22 15.65 -1.06
C MET A 117 -19.82 15.42 0.41
N THR A 118 -18.65 14.83 0.67
CA THR A 118 -18.15 14.60 2.03
C THR A 118 -17.95 15.91 2.78
N LYS A 119 -17.36 16.91 2.14
CA LYS A 119 -17.22 18.27 2.70
C LYS A 119 -18.56 18.90 3.03
N ASP A 120 -19.53 18.76 2.13
CA ASP A 120 -20.88 19.31 2.33
C ASP A 120 -21.61 18.63 3.49
N ILE A 121 -21.50 17.31 3.63
CA ILE A 121 -22.10 16.58 4.75
C ILE A 121 -21.49 17.07 6.07
N ASN A 122 -20.17 17.15 6.15
CA ASN A 122 -19.49 17.64 7.35
C ASN A 122 -19.94 19.06 7.70
N ALA A 123 -19.86 20.01 6.76
CA ALA A 123 -20.15 21.41 7.03
C ALA A 123 -21.64 21.73 7.23
N LYS A 124 -22.52 21.08 6.46
CA LYS A 124 -23.95 21.43 6.47
C LYS A 124 -24.77 20.66 7.51
N TYR A 125 -24.35 19.44 7.83
CA TYR A 125 -25.12 18.54 8.68
C TYR A 125 -24.42 18.19 9.97
N LEU A 126 -23.19 17.62 9.91
CA LEU A 126 -22.55 17.08 11.11
C LEU A 126 -22.13 18.16 12.10
N GLN A 127 -21.64 19.31 11.65
CA GLN A 127 -21.29 20.43 12.55
C GLN A 127 -22.47 21.01 13.31
N LYS A 128 -23.71 20.74 12.89
CA LYS A 128 -24.92 21.22 13.54
C LYS A 128 -25.51 20.24 14.56
N ILE A 129 -24.94 19.06 14.67
CA ILE A 129 -25.41 18.04 15.62
C ILE A 129 -24.81 18.38 16.99
N GLU A 130 -25.69 18.54 18.00
CA GLU A 130 -25.27 18.72 19.38
C GLU A 130 -24.45 17.51 19.84
N ARG A 131 -23.34 17.72 20.57
CA ARG A 131 -22.36 16.74 21.05
C ARG A 131 -21.27 16.35 20.05
N GLY A 132 -21.06 17.09 18.97
CA GLY A 132 -19.88 16.95 18.13
C GLY A 132 -19.71 15.53 17.57
N PHE A 133 -20.19 15.31 16.37
CA PHE A 133 -19.80 14.11 15.62
C PHE A 133 -18.42 14.33 15.01
N GLU A 134 -17.62 13.27 14.97
CA GLU A 134 -16.40 13.29 14.18
C GLU A 134 -16.73 13.46 12.69
N GLU A 135 -15.87 14.18 11.98
CA GLU A 135 -16.03 14.36 10.54
C GLU A 135 -16.00 13.01 9.82
N ILE A 136 -16.97 12.80 8.93
CA ILE A 136 -16.92 11.67 8.03
C ILE A 136 -15.85 11.88 6.96
N THR A 137 -15.23 10.79 6.54
CA THR A 137 -14.22 10.75 5.49
C THR A 137 -14.57 9.67 4.47
N CYS A 138 -13.76 9.51 3.43
CA CYS A 138 -13.98 8.46 2.43
C CYS A 138 -14.10 7.05 3.06
N VAL A 139 -13.30 6.77 4.09
CA VAL A 139 -13.33 5.46 4.75
C VAL A 139 -14.63 5.20 5.51
N SER A 140 -15.34 6.24 5.96
CA SER A 140 -16.61 6.09 6.68
C SER A 140 -17.67 5.36 5.85
N CYS A 141 -17.64 5.56 4.53
CA CYS A 141 -18.55 4.90 3.59
C CYS A 141 -17.90 3.73 2.85
N HIS A 142 -16.64 3.89 2.42
CA HIS A 142 -16.00 2.92 1.53
C HIS A 142 -15.32 1.74 2.24
N GLN A 143 -14.76 1.94 3.45
CA GLN A 143 -14.19 0.87 4.30
C GLN A 143 -13.20 -0.06 3.57
N GLY A 144 -12.40 0.49 2.64
CA GLY A 144 -11.46 -0.27 1.82
C GLY A 144 -12.07 -0.87 0.54
N HIS A 145 -13.29 -0.49 0.17
CA HIS A 145 -13.98 -0.99 -1.03
C HIS A 145 -14.25 0.11 -2.06
N LYS A 146 -14.14 -0.22 -3.36
CA LYS A 146 -14.43 0.72 -4.46
C LYS A 146 -15.83 1.32 -4.40
N LYS A 147 -16.80 0.53 -3.96
CA LYS A 147 -18.18 0.94 -3.73
C LYS A 147 -18.50 0.80 -2.25
N PRO A 148 -19.24 1.75 -1.66
CA PRO A 148 -19.78 1.57 -0.32
C PRO A 148 -20.63 0.31 -0.22
N MET A 149 -20.61 -0.34 0.93
CA MET A 149 -21.55 -1.44 1.20
C MET A 149 -22.95 -0.84 1.37
N VAL A 150 -23.88 -1.31 0.54
CA VAL A 150 -25.27 -0.82 0.52
C VAL A 150 -26.27 -1.86 1.03
N ASN A 151 -25.80 -3.07 1.37
CA ASN A 151 -26.60 -4.16 1.86
C ASN A 151 -26.06 -4.63 3.22
N VAL A 152 -26.95 -4.76 4.20
CA VAL A 152 -26.64 -5.23 5.55
C VAL A 152 -26.09 -6.66 5.54
N ASP A 153 -26.52 -7.49 4.61
CA ASP A 153 -26.06 -8.88 4.48
C ASP A 153 -24.57 -8.99 4.09
N SER A 154 -24.00 -7.92 3.55
CA SER A 154 -22.55 -7.85 3.23
C SER A 154 -21.68 -7.42 4.40
N LEU A 155 -22.26 -7.09 5.56
CA LEU A 155 -21.49 -6.76 6.76
C LEU A 155 -20.89 -8.02 7.39
N PRO A 156 -19.68 -7.95 7.95
CA PRO A 156 -19.14 -9.04 8.75
C PRO A 156 -20.10 -9.38 9.89
N GLN A 157 -20.49 -10.65 10.00
CA GLN A 157 -21.37 -11.09 11.07
C GLN A 157 -20.66 -10.90 12.42
N GLN A 158 -21.31 -10.17 13.33
CA GLN A 158 -20.81 -10.05 14.70
C GLN A 158 -20.81 -11.43 15.36
N PRO A 159 -19.76 -11.83 16.09
CA PRO A 159 -19.81 -13.06 16.86
C PRO A 159 -20.98 -12.96 17.83
N LYS A 160 -21.86 -13.96 17.80
CA LYS A 160 -22.98 -14.05 18.77
C LYS A 160 -22.36 -14.12 20.17
N LYS A 161 -22.75 -13.18 21.05
CA LYS A 161 -22.38 -13.21 22.45
C LYS A 161 -23.06 -14.37 23.17
#